data_8e72a4058bf11c78467c851768920d8f
#
_entry.id   8e72a4058bf11c78467c851768920d8f
#
_cell.length_a   1.000
_cell.length_b   1.000
_cell.length_c   1.000
_cell.angle_alpha   90.00
_cell.angle_beta   90.00
_cell.angle_gamma   90.00
#
_symmetry.space_group_name_H-M   'P 1'
#
loop_
_entity.id
_entity.type
_entity.pdbx_description
1 polymer ?
#
loop_
_entity_poly.entity_id
_entity_poly.type
_entity_poly.pdbx_seq_one_letter_code
_entity_poly.pdbx_strand_id
1 'polypeptide(L)'
;MFAKELEGFLSFLKHEKNASPHTISNYRGDLLQLARYLENNKLNLRDVDNIALRGFLAVLYDRGKKKSTVGRKLATIRSFFQFCVRKGWLEDNPAKVVSTPKQDKSVPSFLSEKEMREFLDLPQSSKPLDKRDKAMLELLYATGIRVSELVGISLEDVKFAERLIRIRGKGKKERLVPFGKMAEKSLRSYLRVRPQINKGQVEEKNLFLNYRGQKLSSRSVERTVDKYIQRSAVRRKISPHSLRHSFASHLLSRGADLRVIQELLGHESLATTQKYTHLDLKHLLDVYRKSHPRS
;
A
#
# COMPACT_ATOMS: atom_id res chain seq x y z
N MET A 1 29.00 16.24 6.57
CA MET A 1 27.71 15.46 6.54
C MET A 1 26.90 15.79 7.80
N PHE A 2 25.60 15.99 7.69
CA PHE A 2 24.69 16.31 8.81
C PHE A 2 24.15 15.03 9.50
N ALA A 3 25.04 14.12 9.90
CA ALA A 3 24.68 12.83 10.47
C ALA A 3 23.89 12.96 11.80
N LYS A 4 24.29 13.89 12.67
CA LYS A 4 23.64 14.15 13.96
C LYS A 4 22.21 14.66 13.77
N GLU A 5 22.04 15.60 12.86
CA GLU A 5 20.74 16.20 12.52
C GLU A 5 19.80 15.17 11.87
N LEU A 6 20.34 14.30 11.00
CA LEU A 6 19.60 13.21 10.39
C LEU A 6 19.08 12.21 11.43
N GLU A 7 19.94 11.72 12.32
CA GLU A 7 19.53 10.78 13.36
C GLU A 7 18.53 11.41 14.33
N GLY A 8 18.71 12.69 14.71
CA GLY A 8 17.74 13.44 15.49
C GLY A 8 16.36 13.52 14.81
N PHE A 9 16.34 13.78 13.51
CA PHE A 9 15.10 13.82 12.74
C PHE A 9 14.42 12.45 12.63
N LEU A 10 15.18 11.38 12.40
CA LEU A 10 14.63 10.03 12.32
C LEU A 10 14.07 9.57 13.68
N SER A 11 14.74 9.93 14.77
CA SER A 11 14.25 9.71 16.14
C SER A 11 12.93 10.46 16.40
N PHE A 12 12.86 11.74 16.01
CA PHE A 12 11.64 12.54 16.06
C PHE A 12 10.48 11.90 15.28
N LEU A 13 10.74 11.44 14.05
CA LEU A 13 9.73 10.76 13.25
C LEU A 13 9.23 9.48 13.93
N LYS A 14 10.12 8.73 14.57
CA LYS A 14 9.81 7.49 15.25
C LYS A 14 8.99 7.71 16.52
N HIS A 15 9.44 8.60 17.38
CA HIS A 15 8.92 8.73 18.76
C HIS A 15 7.81 9.78 18.89
N GLU A 16 7.91 10.91 18.19
CA GLU A 16 6.90 11.96 18.29
C GLU A 16 5.84 11.90 17.18
N LYS A 17 6.21 11.45 15.96
CA LYS A 17 5.28 11.37 14.83
C LYS A 17 4.71 9.96 14.61
N ASN A 18 5.14 8.94 15.37
CA ASN A 18 4.73 7.56 15.20
C ASN A 18 4.79 7.09 13.72
N ALA A 19 5.84 7.54 13.02
CA ALA A 19 6.02 7.21 11.61
C ALA A 19 6.30 5.72 11.43
N SER A 20 5.77 5.13 10.34
CA SER A 20 6.02 3.71 10.06
C SER A 20 7.52 3.45 9.77
N PRO A 21 8.04 2.22 10.04
CA PRO A 21 9.41 1.86 9.69
C PRO A 21 9.73 2.11 8.20
N HIS A 22 8.77 1.90 7.33
CA HIS A 22 8.90 2.15 5.89
C HIS A 22 9.05 3.65 5.59
N THR A 23 8.28 4.51 6.28
CA THR A 23 8.39 5.98 6.15
C THR A 23 9.77 6.44 6.60
N ILE A 24 10.25 5.95 7.75
CA ILE A 24 11.57 6.29 8.30
C ILE A 24 12.66 5.86 7.34
N SER A 25 12.60 4.64 6.79
CA SER A 25 13.57 4.12 5.82
C SER A 25 13.59 4.96 4.53
N ASN A 26 12.44 5.36 4.00
CA ASN A 26 12.34 6.21 2.82
C ASN A 26 12.93 7.60 3.08
N TYR A 27 12.60 8.21 4.21
CA TYR A 27 13.12 9.53 4.59
C TYR A 27 14.63 9.48 4.78
N ARG A 28 15.15 8.45 5.46
CA ARG A 28 16.61 8.22 5.58
C ARG A 28 17.27 8.15 4.19
N GLY A 29 16.72 7.32 3.29
CA GLY A 29 17.28 7.16 1.94
C GLY A 29 17.24 8.45 1.11
N ASP A 30 16.19 9.25 1.24
CA ASP A 30 16.08 10.54 0.54
C ASP A 30 17.09 11.56 1.06
N LEU A 31 17.27 11.65 2.38
CA LEU A 31 18.18 12.59 3.03
C LEU A 31 19.65 12.19 2.86
N LEU A 32 19.96 10.88 2.82
CA LEU A 32 21.31 10.42 2.48
C LEU A 32 21.70 10.78 1.03
N GLN A 33 20.73 10.81 0.10
CA GLN A 33 21.01 11.29 -1.26
C GLN A 33 21.27 12.80 -1.29
N LEU A 34 20.54 13.58 -0.52
CA LEU A 34 20.81 15.01 -0.36
C LEU A 34 22.20 15.22 0.26
N ALA A 35 22.54 14.48 1.34
CA ALA A 35 23.83 14.59 2.00
C ALA A 35 25.01 14.38 1.03
N ARG A 36 24.94 13.32 0.21
CA ARG A 36 25.97 13.07 -0.81
C ARG A 36 26.07 14.18 -1.86
N TYR A 37 24.92 14.77 -2.25
CA TYR A 37 24.94 15.90 -3.17
C TYR A 37 25.62 17.12 -2.56
N LEU A 38 25.32 17.45 -1.30
CA LEU A 38 25.96 18.55 -0.59
C LEU A 38 27.45 18.35 -0.42
N GLU A 39 27.88 17.14 -0.04
CA GLU A 39 29.32 16.78 0.07
C GLU A 39 30.05 16.99 -1.26
N ASN A 40 29.48 16.51 -2.35
CA ASN A 40 30.09 16.65 -3.68
C ASN A 40 30.22 18.12 -4.11
N ASN A 41 29.37 19.00 -3.60
CA ASN A 41 29.40 20.44 -3.87
C ASN A 41 30.07 21.26 -2.74
N LYS A 42 30.70 20.59 -1.75
CA LYS A 42 31.37 21.20 -0.61
C LYS A 42 30.48 22.14 0.21
N LEU A 43 29.19 21.84 0.31
CA LEU A 43 28.19 22.60 1.06
C LEU A 43 27.93 21.94 2.42
N ASN A 44 27.91 22.75 3.49
CA ASN A 44 27.42 22.33 4.79
C ASN A 44 25.90 22.55 4.89
N LEU A 45 25.27 21.97 5.90
CA LEU A 45 23.83 22.10 6.12
C LEU A 45 23.36 23.56 6.25
N ARG A 46 24.19 24.41 6.87
CA ARG A 46 23.88 25.83 7.07
C ARG A 46 24.00 26.68 5.80
N ASP A 47 24.77 26.19 4.84
CA ASP A 47 25.03 26.89 3.57
C ASP A 47 23.98 26.55 2.51
N VAL A 48 23.03 25.65 2.85
CA VAL A 48 22.00 25.21 1.91
C VAL A 48 20.94 26.28 1.73
N ASP A 49 20.89 26.83 0.54
CA ASP A 49 19.87 27.75 0.08
C ASP A 49 18.91 27.11 -0.91
N ASN A 50 17.97 27.90 -1.43
CA ASN A 50 17.02 27.43 -2.43
C ASN A 50 17.67 27.09 -3.77
N ILE A 51 18.84 27.68 -4.10
CA ILE A 51 19.59 27.46 -5.36
C ILE A 51 20.23 26.07 -5.28
N ALA A 52 20.91 25.76 -4.18
CA ALA A 52 21.47 24.41 -3.94
C ALA A 52 20.43 23.31 -4.01
N LEU A 53 19.23 23.55 -3.43
CA LEU A 53 18.14 22.58 -3.50
C LEU A 53 17.57 22.42 -4.91
N ARG A 54 17.43 23.50 -5.68
CA ARG A 54 17.05 23.42 -7.11
C ARG A 54 18.09 22.63 -7.92
N GLY A 55 19.38 22.86 -7.67
CA GLY A 55 20.47 22.07 -8.26
C GLY A 55 20.35 20.58 -7.95
N PHE A 56 20.06 20.22 -6.68
CA PHE A 56 19.80 18.83 -6.32
C PHE A 56 18.59 18.24 -7.09
N LEU A 57 17.50 18.99 -7.23
CA LEU A 57 16.34 18.51 -7.98
C LEU A 57 16.66 18.34 -9.48
N ALA A 58 17.47 19.23 -10.07
CA ALA A 58 17.95 19.10 -11.45
C ALA A 58 18.72 17.80 -11.65
N VAL A 59 19.68 17.49 -10.76
CA VAL A 59 20.41 16.21 -10.80
C VAL A 59 19.50 14.99 -10.68
N LEU A 60 18.40 15.08 -9.95
CA LEU A 60 17.42 13.99 -9.91
C LEU A 60 16.68 13.81 -11.24
N TYR A 61 16.37 14.91 -11.94
CA TYR A 61 15.79 14.85 -13.28
C TYR A 61 16.75 14.30 -14.32
N ASP A 62 18.00 14.73 -14.31
CA ASP A 62 19.06 14.22 -15.22
C ASP A 62 19.27 12.71 -15.04
N ARG A 63 19.09 12.20 -13.81
CA ARG A 63 19.06 10.76 -13.51
C ARG A 63 17.74 10.05 -13.87
N GLY A 64 16.86 10.68 -14.61
CA GLY A 64 15.58 10.11 -15.09
C GLY A 64 14.54 9.88 -14.00
N LYS A 65 14.62 10.57 -12.84
CA LYS A 65 13.61 10.40 -11.78
C LYS A 65 12.29 11.07 -12.18
N LYS A 66 11.18 10.36 -11.96
CA LYS A 66 9.83 10.88 -12.25
C LYS A 66 9.49 12.08 -11.38
N LYS A 67 8.69 13.02 -11.90
CA LYS A 67 8.17 14.20 -11.18
C LYS A 67 7.58 13.85 -9.80
N SER A 68 6.83 12.74 -9.70
CA SER A 68 6.27 12.25 -8.43
C SER A 68 7.33 11.86 -7.41
N THR A 69 8.43 11.23 -7.84
CA THR A 69 9.56 10.87 -6.99
C THR A 69 10.29 12.11 -6.51
N VAL A 70 10.53 13.08 -7.41
CA VAL A 70 11.17 14.36 -7.07
C VAL A 70 10.32 15.14 -6.07
N GLY A 71 9.00 15.24 -6.31
CA GLY A 71 8.07 15.89 -5.39
C GLY A 71 8.03 15.26 -4.00
N ARG A 72 8.04 13.90 -3.91
CA ARG A 72 8.11 13.19 -2.64
C ARG A 72 9.42 13.49 -1.89
N LYS A 73 10.55 13.48 -2.59
CA LYS A 73 11.86 13.81 -1.99
C LYS A 73 11.90 15.25 -1.49
N LEU A 74 11.36 16.19 -2.25
CA LEU A 74 11.26 17.58 -1.80
C LEU A 74 10.38 17.71 -0.55
N ALA A 75 9.30 16.95 -0.44
CA ALA A 75 8.47 16.91 0.77
C ALA A 75 9.26 16.38 1.99
N THR A 76 10.06 15.33 1.80
CA THR A 76 10.98 14.82 2.83
C THR A 76 11.97 15.90 3.27
N ILE A 77 12.60 16.58 2.31
CA ILE A 77 13.58 17.67 2.55
C ILE A 77 12.93 18.82 3.31
N ARG A 78 11.74 19.27 2.90
CA ARG A 78 10.99 20.31 3.63
C ARG A 78 10.71 19.92 5.08
N SER A 79 10.31 18.69 5.30
CA SER A 79 10.04 18.19 6.65
C SER A 79 11.30 18.17 7.52
N PHE A 80 12.42 17.77 6.94
CA PHE A 80 13.72 17.77 7.62
C PHE A 80 14.19 19.18 7.97
N PHE A 81 14.21 20.11 7.02
CA PHE A 81 14.60 21.50 7.29
C PHE A 81 13.66 22.19 8.30
N GLN A 82 12.34 21.90 8.23
CA GLN A 82 11.41 22.38 9.23
C GLN A 82 11.72 21.86 10.64
N PHE A 83 12.16 20.62 10.75
CA PHE A 83 12.64 20.07 12.02
C PHE A 83 13.92 20.77 12.49
N CYS A 84 14.88 21.05 11.60
CA CYS A 84 16.12 21.78 11.93
C CYS A 84 15.81 23.18 12.45
N VAL A 85 14.89 23.91 11.83
CA VAL A 85 14.43 25.23 12.31
C VAL A 85 13.81 25.11 13.71
N ARG A 86 12.93 24.14 13.94
CA ARG A 86 12.30 23.93 15.25
C ARG A 86 13.31 23.59 16.35
N LYS A 87 14.45 22.98 16.01
CA LYS A 87 15.55 22.69 16.94
C LYS A 87 16.54 23.85 17.10
N GLY A 88 16.32 24.97 16.42
CA GLY A 88 17.21 26.13 16.44
C GLY A 88 18.57 25.90 15.73
N TRP A 89 18.67 24.87 14.89
CA TRP A 89 19.88 24.59 14.11
C TRP A 89 20.00 25.45 12.86
N LEU A 90 18.88 25.95 12.37
CA LEU A 90 18.73 26.86 11.23
C LEU A 90 17.73 27.96 11.58
N GLU A 91 17.90 29.13 10.98
CA GLU A 91 16.99 30.27 11.16
C GLU A 91 15.70 30.08 10.35
N ASP A 92 15.83 29.62 9.11
CA ASP A 92 14.69 29.39 8.22
C ASP A 92 14.77 28.05 7.46
N ASN A 93 13.72 27.77 6.69
CA ASN A 93 13.63 26.53 5.88
C ASN A 93 13.84 26.86 4.41
N PRO A 94 15.04 26.62 3.85
CA PRO A 94 15.36 26.93 2.45
C PRO A 94 14.52 26.18 1.43
N ALA A 95 13.93 25.04 1.82
CA ALA A 95 13.07 24.26 0.94
C ALA A 95 11.64 24.82 0.84
N LYS A 96 11.25 25.79 1.65
CA LYS A 96 9.89 26.36 1.68
C LYS A 96 9.54 27.05 0.35
N VAL A 97 10.48 27.78 -0.21
CA VAL A 97 10.32 28.55 -1.47
C VAL A 97 10.57 27.74 -2.74
N VAL A 98 11.06 26.51 -2.64
CA VAL A 98 11.28 25.63 -3.79
C VAL A 98 9.93 25.06 -4.26
N SER A 99 9.54 25.33 -5.49
CA SER A 99 8.26 24.87 -6.03
C SER A 99 8.21 23.34 -6.17
N THR A 100 7.07 22.76 -5.78
CA THR A 100 6.83 21.32 -6.04
C THR A 100 6.54 21.12 -7.54
N PRO A 101 7.19 20.16 -8.20
CA PRO A 101 6.92 19.86 -9.60
C PRO A 101 5.43 19.56 -9.82
N LYS A 102 4.81 20.24 -10.78
CA LYS A 102 3.44 19.91 -11.19
C LYS A 102 3.41 18.45 -11.68
N GLN A 103 2.64 17.64 -10.98
CA GLN A 103 2.45 16.23 -11.37
C GLN A 103 1.48 16.18 -12.55
N ASP A 104 1.81 15.38 -13.56
CA ASP A 104 0.87 15.07 -14.60
C ASP A 104 -0.30 14.29 -13.95
N LYS A 105 -1.51 14.77 -14.14
CA LYS A 105 -2.72 14.07 -13.67
C LYS A 105 -2.85 12.77 -14.48
N SER A 106 -2.25 11.69 -14.00
CA SER A 106 -2.55 10.38 -14.57
C SER A 106 -3.97 10.00 -14.16
N VAL A 107 -4.83 9.73 -15.14
CA VAL A 107 -6.12 9.09 -14.84
C VAL A 107 -5.80 7.76 -14.15
N PRO A 108 -6.34 7.51 -12.93
CA PRO A 108 -6.09 6.27 -12.24
C PRO A 108 -6.50 5.10 -13.13
N SER A 109 -5.57 4.21 -13.45
CA SER A 109 -5.88 3.03 -14.24
C SER A 109 -6.61 2.02 -13.35
N PHE A 110 -7.88 1.80 -13.62
CA PHE A 110 -8.68 0.73 -13.02
C PHE A 110 -9.16 -0.24 -14.12
N LEU A 111 -9.50 -1.46 -13.76
CA LEU A 111 -10.07 -2.45 -14.67
C LEU A 111 -11.58 -2.29 -14.69
N SER A 112 -12.21 -2.37 -15.86
CA SER A 112 -13.66 -2.54 -15.96
C SER A 112 -14.07 -3.88 -15.33
N GLU A 113 -15.37 -4.06 -15.03
CA GLU A 113 -15.85 -5.33 -14.47
C GLU A 113 -15.55 -6.53 -15.38
N LYS A 114 -15.64 -6.35 -16.71
CA LYS A 114 -15.29 -7.39 -17.69
C LYS A 114 -13.81 -7.74 -17.62
N GLU A 115 -12.94 -6.75 -17.73
CA GLU A 115 -11.48 -6.94 -17.64
C GLU A 115 -11.07 -7.54 -16.29
N MET A 116 -11.74 -7.13 -15.20
CA MET A 116 -11.48 -7.68 -13.87
C MET A 116 -11.85 -9.17 -13.79
N ARG A 117 -12.97 -9.59 -14.35
CA ARG A 117 -13.35 -11.01 -14.42
C ARG A 117 -12.30 -11.80 -15.20
N GLU A 118 -11.99 -11.36 -16.42
CA GLU A 118 -10.99 -12.01 -17.27
C GLU A 118 -9.63 -12.11 -16.57
N PHE A 119 -9.17 -11.04 -15.92
CA PHE A 119 -7.92 -11.02 -15.17
C PHE A 119 -7.93 -12.00 -13.99
N LEU A 120 -9.00 -11.98 -13.19
CA LEU A 120 -9.12 -12.89 -12.03
C LEU A 120 -9.21 -14.36 -12.45
N ASP A 121 -9.71 -14.66 -13.65
CA ASP A 121 -9.86 -16.03 -14.14
C ASP A 121 -8.59 -16.58 -14.82
N LEU A 122 -7.52 -15.78 -14.98
CA LEU A 122 -6.25 -16.23 -15.57
C LEU A 122 -5.53 -17.36 -14.80
N PRO A 123 -5.52 -17.40 -13.43
CA PRO A 123 -4.94 -18.52 -12.72
C PRO A 123 -5.86 -19.76 -12.78
N GLN A 124 -5.70 -20.62 -13.80
CA GLN A 124 -6.57 -21.78 -14.04
C GLN A 124 -5.91 -23.13 -13.71
N SER A 125 -4.60 -23.14 -13.48
CA SER A 125 -3.84 -24.37 -13.23
C SER A 125 -4.20 -25.01 -11.88
N SER A 126 -4.09 -26.35 -11.81
CA SER A 126 -4.25 -27.13 -10.59
C SER A 126 -3.07 -27.00 -9.61
N LYS A 127 -1.96 -26.39 -10.03
CA LYS A 127 -0.74 -26.24 -9.22
C LYS A 127 -1.02 -25.46 -7.94
N PRO A 128 -0.42 -25.84 -6.79
CA PRO A 128 -0.65 -25.19 -5.51
C PRO A 128 -0.41 -23.67 -5.50
N LEU A 129 0.65 -23.21 -6.19
CA LEU A 129 0.97 -21.78 -6.28
C LEU A 129 -0.05 -21.01 -7.14
N ASP A 130 -0.62 -21.60 -8.19
CA ASP A 130 -1.63 -20.92 -9.00
C ASP A 130 -2.98 -20.84 -8.25
N LYS A 131 -3.33 -21.86 -7.44
CA LYS A 131 -4.48 -21.78 -6.52
C LYS A 131 -4.29 -20.71 -5.46
N ARG A 132 -3.06 -20.55 -4.91
CA ARG A 132 -2.70 -19.45 -4.03
C ARG A 132 -2.88 -18.10 -4.73
N ASP A 133 -2.34 -17.97 -5.94
CA ASP A 133 -2.40 -16.73 -6.71
C ASP A 133 -3.87 -16.35 -7.00
N LYS A 134 -4.70 -17.33 -7.39
CA LYS A 134 -6.15 -17.13 -7.59
C LYS A 134 -6.82 -16.61 -6.31
N ALA A 135 -6.63 -17.29 -5.19
CA ALA A 135 -7.22 -16.91 -3.91
C ALA A 135 -6.79 -15.51 -3.47
N MET A 136 -5.51 -15.18 -3.66
CA MET A 136 -4.94 -13.88 -3.32
C MET A 136 -5.54 -12.76 -4.17
N LEU A 137 -5.64 -12.93 -5.48
CA LEU A 137 -6.20 -11.93 -6.40
C LEU A 137 -7.70 -11.74 -6.15
N GLU A 138 -8.46 -12.83 -5.96
CA GLU A 138 -9.88 -12.77 -5.60
C GLU A 138 -10.10 -12.02 -4.29
N LEU A 139 -9.28 -12.30 -3.27
CA LEU A 139 -9.41 -11.62 -1.97
C LEU A 139 -9.05 -10.13 -2.05
N LEU A 140 -7.99 -9.76 -2.78
CA LEU A 140 -7.64 -8.36 -3.02
C LEU A 140 -8.78 -7.57 -3.65
N TYR A 141 -9.40 -8.15 -4.67
CA TYR A 141 -10.53 -7.51 -5.34
C TYR A 141 -11.80 -7.54 -4.49
N ALA A 142 -12.11 -8.66 -3.86
CA ALA A 142 -13.32 -8.79 -3.04
C ALA A 142 -13.35 -7.84 -1.84
N THR A 143 -12.18 -7.49 -1.30
CA THR A 143 -12.08 -6.72 -0.04
C THR A 143 -11.51 -5.32 -0.21
N GLY A 144 -10.86 -5.04 -1.33
CA GLY A 144 -10.17 -3.79 -1.56
C GLY A 144 -9.04 -3.49 -0.56
N ILE A 145 -8.54 -4.46 0.19
CA ILE A 145 -7.50 -4.27 1.21
C ILE A 145 -6.16 -3.88 0.59
N ARG A 146 -5.28 -3.28 1.39
CA ARG A 146 -3.91 -2.95 0.98
C ARG A 146 -3.05 -4.21 0.90
N VAL A 147 -2.04 -4.21 0.04
CA VAL A 147 -1.09 -5.35 -0.06
C VAL A 147 -0.42 -5.66 1.26
N SER A 148 -0.03 -4.64 2.02
CA SER A 148 0.57 -4.81 3.34
C SER A 148 -0.39 -5.46 4.35
N GLU A 149 -1.69 -5.18 4.23
CA GLU A 149 -2.72 -5.82 5.04
C GLU A 149 -2.89 -7.28 4.61
N LEU A 150 -2.97 -7.57 3.30
CA LEU A 150 -3.11 -8.92 2.76
C LEU A 150 -2.01 -9.87 3.27
N VAL A 151 -0.74 -9.45 3.20
CA VAL A 151 0.38 -10.30 3.63
C VAL A 151 0.47 -10.47 5.14
N GLY A 152 -0.27 -9.66 5.89
CA GLY A 152 -0.37 -9.74 7.36
C GLY A 152 -1.50 -10.61 7.87
N ILE A 153 -2.39 -11.11 7.00
CA ILE A 153 -3.53 -11.93 7.40
C ILE A 153 -3.04 -13.30 7.89
N SER A 154 -3.56 -13.74 9.04
CA SER A 154 -3.38 -15.08 9.56
C SER A 154 -4.59 -15.97 9.26
N LEU A 155 -4.43 -17.29 9.42
CA LEU A 155 -5.52 -18.26 9.21
C LEU A 155 -6.71 -17.97 10.14
N GLU A 156 -6.46 -17.57 11.39
CA GLU A 156 -7.47 -17.24 12.40
C GLU A 156 -8.28 -15.99 12.09
N ASP A 157 -7.77 -15.12 11.20
CA ASP A 157 -8.45 -13.89 10.81
C ASP A 157 -9.59 -14.14 9.82
N VAL A 158 -9.69 -15.34 9.21
CA VAL A 158 -10.69 -15.67 8.20
C VAL A 158 -11.87 -16.39 8.83
N LYS A 159 -13.01 -15.73 8.89
CA LYS A 159 -14.28 -16.28 9.40
C LYS A 159 -15.15 -16.73 8.23
N PHE A 160 -15.05 -18.01 7.87
CA PHE A 160 -15.76 -18.56 6.70
C PHE A 160 -17.28 -18.60 6.86
N ALA A 161 -17.79 -18.86 8.07
CA ALA A 161 -19.22 -18.94 8.33
C ALA A 161 -19.90 -17.59 8.04
N GLU A 162 -19.31 -16.50 8.48
CA GLU A 162 -19.82 -15.15 8.33
C GLU A 162 -19.35 -14.48 7.00
N ARG A 163 -18.40 -15.08 6.29
CA ARG A 163 -17.66 -14.49 5.17
C ARG A 163 -17.03 -13.14 5.52
N LEU A 164 -16.42 -13.07 6.66
CA LEU A 164 -15.72 -11.91 7.17
C LEU A 164 -14.22 -12.20 7.33
N ILE A 165 -13.42 -11.18 7.11
CA ILE A 165 -11.99 -11.22 7.37
C ILE A 165 -11.59 -10.05 8.26
N ARG A 166 -10.82 -10.35 9.32
CA ARG A 166 -10.27 -9.36 10.22
C ARG A 166 -8.98 -8.79 9.62
N ILE A 167 -8.96 -7.49 9.41
CA ILE A 167 -7.82 -6.76 8.85
C ILE A 167 -7.22 -5.87 9.93
N ARG A 168 -5.91 -6.04 10.16
CA ARG A 168 -5.13 -5.21 11.07
C ARG A 168 -4.48 -4.07 10.29
N GLY A 169 -4.86 -2.83 10.60
CA GLY A 169 -4.35 -1.61 10.01
C GLY A 169 -3.20 -0.97 10.81
N LYS A 170 -2.80 0.23 10.39
CA LYS A 170 -1.81 1.04 11.11
C LYS A 170 -2.32 1.41 12.52
N GLY A 171 -1.44 1.38 13.52
CA GLY A 171 -1.78 1.75 14.91
C GLY A 171 -2.61 0.70 15.65
N LYS A 172 -2.51 -0.57 15.29
CA LYS A 172 -3.27 -1.70 15.90
C LYS A 172 -4.80 -1.59 15.73
N LYS A 173 -5.29 -0.72 14.83
CA LYS A 173 -6.71 -0.66 14.52
C LYS A 173 -7.12 -1.88 13.70
N GLU A 174 -8.23 -2.52 14.08
CA GLU A 174 -8.79 -3.67 13.39
C GLU A 174 -10.12 -3.30 12.75
N ARG A 175 -10.43 -3.92 11.61
CA ARG A 175 -11.75 -3.85 10.97
C ARG A 175 -12.13 -5.19 10.39
N LEU A 176 -13.43 -5.46 10.34
CA LEU A 176 -13.99 -6.61 9.65
C LEU A 176 -14.37 -6.19 8.24
N VAL A 177 -13.96 -7.00 7.26
CA VAL A 177 -14.25 -6.73 5.84
C VAL A 177 -14.94 -7.97 5.26
N PRO A 178 -16.09 -7.83 4.58
CA PRO A 178 -16.75 -8.94 3.93
C PRO A 178 -16.00 -9.40 2.69
N PHE A 179 -16.16 -10.68 2.35
CA PHE A 179 -15.73 -11.24 1.07
C PHE A 179 -16.82 -12.13 0.47
N GLY A 180 -16.91 -12.11 -0.87
CA GLY A 180 -17.96 -12.81 -1.60
C GLY A 180 -17.69 -14.31 -1.79
N LYS A 181 -18.68 -15.00 -2.38
CA LYS A 181 -18.65 -16.45 -2.67
C LYS A 181 -17.45 -16.88 -3.52
N MET A 182 -17.06 -16.06 -4.49
CA MET A 182 -15.91 -16.39 -5.37
C MET A 182 -14.59 -16.36 -4.62
N ALA A 183 -14.38 -15.38 -3.74
CA ALA A 183 -13.21 -15.35 -2.87
C ALA A 183 -13.22 -16.52 -1.87
N GLU A 184 -14.37 -16.84 -1.28
CA GLU A 184 -14.52 -18.02 -0.41
C GLU A 184 -14.11 -19.32 -1.13
N LYS A 185 -14.68 -19.57 -2.32
CA LYS A 185 -14.38 -20.76 -3.13
C LYS A 185 -12.87 -20.88 -3.43
N SER A 186 -12.26 -19.76 -3.80
CA SER A 186 -10.83 -19.70 -4.12
C SER A 186 -9.95 -19.90 -2.89
N LEU A 187 -10.31 -19.31 -1.75
CA LEU A 187 -9.62 -19.51 -0.46
C LEU A 187 -9.69 -20.96 0.00
N ARG A 188 -10.87 -21.59 -0.02
CA ARG A 188 -11.04 -23.00 0.34
C ARG A 188 -10.23 -23.91 -0.57
N SER A 189 -10.22 -23.63 -1.90
CA SER A 189 -9.40 -24.38 -2.87
C SER A 189 -7.91 -24.25 -2.57
N TYR A 190 -7.43 -23.07 -2.22
CA TYR A 190 -6.05 -22.83 -1.83
C TYR A 190 -5.70 -23.55 -0.50
N LEU A 191 -6.54 -23.43 0.52
CA LEU A 191 -6.27 -24.02 1.83
C LEU A 191 -6.11 -25.55 1.78
N ARG A 192 -6.84 -26.22 0.88
CA ARG A 192 -6.67 -27.69 0.65
C ARG A 192 -5.27 -28.07 0.16
N VAL A 193 -4.61 -27.18 -0.60
CA VAL A 193 -3.28 -27.45 -1.16
C VAL A 193 -2.16 -26.69 -0.44
N ARG A 194 -2.50 -25.82 0.50
CA ARG A 194 -1.53 -25.04 1.28
C ARG A 194 -0.49 -25.91 2.01
N PRO A 195 -0.84 -27.08 2.60
CA PRO A 195 0.15 -27.97 3.21
C PRO A 195 1.25 -28.42 2.26
N GLN A 196 0.96 -28.57 0.95
CA GLN A 196 1.95 -28.92 -0.07
C GLN A 196 2.99 -27.80 -0.29
N ILE A 197 2.60 -26.54 -0.07
CA ILE A 197 3.52 -25.39 -0.13
C ILE A 197 4.32 -25.28 1.15
N ASN A 198 3.69 -25.53 2.31
CA ASN A 198 4.33 -25.44 3.63
C ASN A 198 5.40 -26.54 3.86
N LYS A 199 5.39 -27.64 3.10
CA LYS A 199 6.35 -28.76 3.17
C LYS A 199 6.62 -29.28 4.57
N GLY A 200 5.64 -29.20 5.49
CA GLY A 200 5.78 -29.67 6.86
C GLY A 200 6.71 -28.84 7.75
N GLN A 201 7.17 -27.68 7.28
CA GLN A 201 7.94 -26.76 8.12
C GLN A 201 7.01 -26.07 9.12
N VAL A 202 7.61 -25.58 10.23
CA VAL A 202 6.97 -24.90 11.38
C VAL A 202 5.62 -24.27 11.03
N GLU A 203 4.65 -24.38 11.91
CA GLU A 203 3.27 -23.86 11.81
C GLU A 203 3.25 -22.37 11.39
N GLU A 204 3.34 -22.11 10.08
CA GLU A 204 3.26 -20.77 9.58
C GLU A 204 1.81 -20.29 9.63
N LYS A 205 1.54 -19.36 10.54
CA LYS A 205 0.18 -18.84 10.82
C LYS A 205 -0.36 -17.94 9.72
N ASN A 206 0.52 -17.39 8.86
CA ASN A 206 0.09 -16.49 7.79
C ASN A 206 -0.76 -17.24 6.74
N LEU A 207 -1.85 -16.60 6.31
CA LEU A 207 -2.77 -17.15 5.32
C LEU A 207 -2.04 -17.50 4.02
N PHE A 208 -1.30 -16.55 3.44
CA PHE A 208 -0.61 -16.72 2.16
C PHE A 208 0.88 -16.99 2.33
N LEU A 209 1.35 -18.04 1.68
CA LEU A 209 2.75 -18.49 1.72
C LEU A 209 3.47 -18.21 0.39
N ASN A 210 4.76 -17.96 0.49
CA ASN A 210 5.65 -17.95 -0.68
C ASN A 210 5.98 -19.41 -1.10
N TYR A 211 6.74 -19.58 -2.18
CA TYR A 211 7.11 -20.89 -2.70
C TYR A 211 8.02 -21.72 -1.77
N ARG A 212 8.59 -21.09 -0.73
CA ARG A 212 9.41 -21.74 0.31
C ARG A 212 8.61 -22.14 1.55
N GLY A 213 7.29 -21.91 1.56
CA GLY A 213 6.44 -22.17 2.71
C GLY A 213 6.42 -21.09 3.78
N GLN A 214 7.10 -19.97 3.57
CA GLN A 214 7.19 -18.85 4.50
C GLN A 214 6.17 -17.74 4.15
N LYS A 215 6.02 -16.76 5.04
CA LYS A 215 5.18 -15.58 4.82
C LYS A 215 5.42 -14.93 3.46
N LEU A 216 4.34 -14.60 2.76
CA LEU A 216 4.40 -13.88 1.49
C LEU A 216 4.80 -12.42 1.71
N SER A 217 5.63 -11.85 0.83
CA SER A 217 6.00 -10.44 0.87
C SER A 217 5.13 -9.57 -0.05
N SER A 218 4.98 -8.29 0.26
CA SER A 218 4.28 -7.32 -0.61
C SER A 218 4.84 -7.31 -2.03
N ARG A 219 6.17 -7.38 -2.17
CA ARG A 219 6.83 -7.44 -3.49
C ARG A 219 6.48 -8.71 -4.28
N SER A 220 6.26 -9.83 -3.59
CA SER A 220 5.80 -11.06 -4.25
C SER A 220 4.38 -10.92 -4.77
N VAL A 221 3.50 -10.23 -4.03
CA VAL A 221 2.14 -9.91 -4.49
C VAL A 221 2.17 -9.03 -5.73
N GLU A 222 2.97 -7.96 -5.73
CA GLU A 222 3.15 -7.08 -6.89
C GLU A 222 3.62 -7.86 -8.12
N ARG A 223 4.65 -8.70 -7.97
CA ARG A 223 5.15 -9.57 -9.06
C ARG A 223 4.09 -10.54 -9.57
N THR A 224 3.23 -11.05 -8.70
CA THR A 224 2.13 -11.93 -9.11
C THR A 224 1.09 -11.15 -9.92
N VAL A 225 0.72 -9.94 -9.50
CA VAL A 225 -0.17 -9.07 -10.29
C VAL A 225 0.45 -8.79 -11.66
N ASP A 226 1.73 -8.38 -11.71
CA ASP A 226 2.46 -8.11 -12.96
C ASP A 226 2.48 -9.34 -13.88
N LYS A 227 2.76 -10.55 -13.34
CA LYS A 227 2.75 -11.83 -14.07
C LYS A 227 1.43 -12.06 -14.79
N TYR A 228 0.29 -11.83 -14.11
CA TYR A 228 -1.02 -12.09 -14.71
C TYR A 228 -1.48 -10.96 -15.63
N ILE A 229 -1.11 -9.70 -15.34
CA ILE A 229 -1.37 -8.58 -16.27
C ILE A 229 -0.67 -8.79 -17.60
N GLN A 230 0.59 -9.23 -17.61
CA GLN A 230 1.31 -9.55 -18.85
C GLN A 230 0.64 -10.65 -19.69
N ARG A 231 -0.12 -11.55 -19.05
CA ARG A 231 -0.88 -12.63 -19.71
C ARG A 231 -2.29 -12.20 -20.12
N SER A 232 -2.75 -11.05 -19.67
CA SER A 232 -4.07 -10.51 -20.00
C SER A 232 -4.06 -9.71 -21.30
N ALA A 233 -5.25 -9.38 -21.81
CA ALA A 233 -5.42 -8.42 -22.91
C ALA A 233 -5.21 -6.97 -22.48
N VAL A 234 -5.02 -6.69 -21.20
CA VAL A 234 -4.87 -5.34 -20.65
C VAL A 234 -3.50 -4.78 -21.01
N ARG A 235 -3.46 -3.68 -21.77
CA ARG A 235 -2.20 -3.05 -22.24
C ARG A 235 -1.71 -1.91 -21.35
N ARG A 236 -2.44 -1.55 -20.30
CA ARG A 236 -2.06 -0.51 -19.33
C ARG A 236 -1.45 -1.12 -18.08
N LYS A 237 -0.63 -0.33 -17.38
CA LYS A 237 -0.01 -0.76 -16.13
C LYS A 237 -1.07 -0.89 -15.04
N ILE A 238 -1.21 -2.07 -14.49
CA ILE A 238 -2.08 -2.38 -13.35
C ILE A 238 -1.20 -2.78 -12.16
N SER A 239 -1.60 -2.35 -10.99
CA SER A 239 -0.94 -2.66 -9.73
C SER A 239 -1.99 -3.13 -8.70
N PRO A 240 -1.58 -3.65 -7.55
CA PRO A 240 -2.54 -3.94 -6.48
C PRO A 240 -3.38 -2.71 -6.05
N HIS A 241 -2.83 -1.51 -6.16
CA HIS A 241 -3.60 -0.28 -5.95
C HIS A 241 -4.69 -0.08 -7.00
N SER A 242 -4.44 -0.48 -8.25
CA SER A 242 -5.45 -0.45 -9.31
C SER A 242 -6.59 -1.42 -9.02
N LEU A 243 -6.33 -2.62 -8.45
CA LEU A 243 -7.37 -3.56 -8.02
C LEU A 243 -8.25 -2.96 -6.92
N ARG A 244 -7.63 -2.33 -5.92
CA ARG A 244 -8.35 -1.62 -4.87
C ARG A 244 -9.18 -0.44 -5.42
N HIS A 245 -8.66 0.29 -6.39
CA HIS A 245 -9.40 1.36 -7.05
C HIS A 245 -10.58 0.82 -7.86
N SER A 246 -10.38 -0.29 -8.59
CA SER A 246 -11.47 -0.98 -9.29
C SER A 246 -12.57 -1.44 -8.31
N PHE A 247 -12.20 -2.01 -7.16
CA PHE A 247 -13.16 -2.37 -6.11
C PHE A 247 -14.02 -1.16 -5.71
N ALA A 248 -13.38 -0.03 -5.36
CA ALA A 248 -14.11 1.17 -4.96
C ALA A 248 -15.01 1.71 -6.08
N SER A 249 -14.50 1.78 -7.32
CA SER A 249 -15.23 2.30 -8.47
C SER A 249 -16.44 1.40 -8.83
N HIS A 250 -16.28 0.08 -8.76
CA HIS A 250 -17.36 -0.86 -9.06
C HIS A 250 -18.46 -0.84 -8.00
N LEU A 251 -18.12 -0.73 -6.71
CA LEU A 251 -19.11 -0.56 -5.66
C LEU A 251 -19.89 0.75 -5.85
N LEU A 252 -19.17 1.85 -6.11
CA LEU A 252 -19.79 3.16 -6.32
C LEU A 252 -20.72 3.17 -7.54
N SER A 253 -20.29 2.59 -8.68
CA SER A 253 -21.10 2.52 -9.90
C SER A 253 -22.36 1.66 -9.72
N ARG A 254 -22.36 0.77 -8.73
CA ARG A 254 -23.53 -0.07 -8.36
C ARG A 254 -24.33 0.51 -7.19
N GLY A 255 -24.14 1.78 -6.88
CA GLY A 255 -24.97 2.51 -5.91
C GLY A 255 -24.58 2.32 -4.44
N ALA A 256 -23.39 1.79 -4.14
CA ALA A 256 -22.92 1.77 -2.76
C ALA A 256 -22.65 3.18 -2.25
N ASP A 257 -23.02 3.47 -1.02
CA ASP A 257 -22.73 4.74 -0.36
C ASP A 257 -21.21 4.95 -0.20
N LEU A 258 -20.74 6.17 -0.44
CA LEU A 258 -19.33 6.51 -0.36
C LEU A 258 -18.76 6.29 1.04
N ARG A 259 -19.55 6.50 2.11
CA ARG A 259 -19.13 6.27 3.50
C ARG A 259 -18.88 4.78 3.75
N VAL A 260 -19.76 3.91 3.25
CA VAL A 260 -19.59 2.44 3.34
C VAL A 260 -18.33 2.01 2.61
N ILE A 261 -18.06 2.56 1.42
CA ILE A 261 -16.83 2.28 0.66
C ILE A 261 -15.58 2.73 1.43
N GLN A 262 -15.59 3.93 2.00
CA GLN A 262 -14.48 4.46 2.80
C GLN A 262 -14.22 3.62 4.05
N GLU A 263 -15.27 3.11 4.69
CA GLU A 263 -15.20 2.24 5.85
C GLU A 263 -14.59 0.89 5.50
N LEU A 264 -15.07 0.22 4.44
CA LEU A 264 -14.49 -1.01 3.90
C LEU A 264 -13.00 -0.85 3.59
N LEU A 265 -12.63 0.28 3.02
CA LEU A 265 -11.25 0.59 2.65
C LEU A 265 -10.37 0.99 3.85
N GLY A 266 -10.93 1.38 4.98
CA GLY A 266 -10.19 1.83 6.16
C GLY A 266 -9.46 3.15 5.90
N HIS A 267 -10.18 4.22 5.51
CA HIS A 267 -9.65 5.57 5.38
C HIS A 267 -9.55 6.24 6.75
N GLU A 268 -8.38 6.78 7.11
CA GLU A 268 -8.06 7.33 8.43
C GLU A 268 -8.89 8.58 8.79
N SER A 269 -9.41 9.32 7.82
CA SER A 269 -10.06 10.63 8.05
C SER A 269 -11.45 10.58 8.68
N LEU A 270 -12.08 9.40 8.75
CA LEU A 270 -13.40 9.21 9.37
C LEU A 270 -13.42 8.11 10.44
N ALA A 271 -12.31 7.41 10.65
CA ALA A 271 -12.21 6.33 11.62
C ALA A 271 -11.88 6.85 13.02
N THR A 272 -12.79 7.54 13.67
CA THR A 272 -12.98 7.33 15.10
C THR A 272 -13.23 5.85 15.30
N THR A 273 -12.61 5.29 16.34
CA THR A 273 -12.72 3.89 16.76
C THR A 273 -14.18 3.60 17.15
N GLN A 274 -15.09 3.57 16.17
CA GLN A 274 -16.44 3.09 16.41
C GLN A 274 -16.34 1.58 16.55
N LYS A 275 -16.68 1.07 17.74
CA LYS A 275 -17.04 -0.32 17.94
C LYS A 275 -18.22 -0.56 16.97
N TYR A 276 -17.99 -1.44 15.97
CA TYR A 276 -19.08 -1.86 15.08
C TYR A 276 -20.21 -2.41 15.95
N THR A 277 -21.37 -1.76 15.89
CA THR A 277 -22.59 -2.37 16.43
C THR A 277 -23.04 -3.48 15.49
N HIS A 278 -23.82 -4.43 15.97
CA HIS A 278 -24.38 -5.50 15.13
C HIS A 278 -25.22 -4.92 13.97
N LEU A 279 -25.84 -3.77 14.15
CA LEU A 279 -26.63 -3.07 13.13
C LEU A 279 -25.77 -2.49 12.02
N ASP A 280 -24.63 -1.86 12.37
CA ASP A 280 -23.69 -1.30 11.39
C ASP A 280 -23.08 -2.41 10.52
N LEU A 281 -22.73 -3.55 11.11
CA LEU A 281 -22.17 -4.68 10.38
C LEU A 281 -23.19 -5.29 9.42
N LYS A 282 -24.46 -5.42 9.82
CA LYS A 282 -25.54 -5.94 8.97
C LYS A 282 -25.76 -5.04 7.76
N HIS A 283 -25.84 -3.73 7.98
CA HIS A 283 -25.97 -2.74 6.90
C HIS A 283 -24.79 -2.82 5.92
N LEU A 284 -23.56 -2.88 6.42
CA LEU A 284 -22.35 -3.00 5.61
C LEU A 284 -22.34 -4.27 4.74
N LEU A 285 -22.78 -5.41 5.32
CA LEU A 285 -22.92 -6.68 4.60
C LEU A 285 -23.97 -6.61 3.51
N ASP A 286 -25.10 -5.97 3.77
CA ASP A 286 -26.20 -5.85 2.81
C ASP A 286 -25.82 -4.95 1.64
N VAL A 287 -25.16 -3.80 1.89
CA VAL A 287 -24.63 -2.94 0.83
C VAL A 287 -23.58 -3.69 0.02
N TYR A 288 -22.65 -4.39 0.66
CA TYR A 288 -21.63 -5.19 -0.03
C TYR A 288 -22.26 -6.26 -0.94
N ARG A 289 -23.22 -7.04 -0.42
CA ARG A 289 -23.91 -8.09 -1.19
C ARG A 289 -24.64 -7.57 -2.41
N LYS A 290 -25.27 -6.39 -2.30
CA LYS A 290 -26.01 -5.74 -3.41
C LYS A 290 -25.09 -5.15 -4.47
N SER A 291 -23.95 -4.58 -4.05
CA SER A 291 -23.13 -3.75 -4.91
C SER A 291 -21.83 -4.43 -5.40
N HIS A 292 -21.32 -5.49 -4.74
CA HIS A 292 -20.09 -6.12 -5.19
C HIS A 292 -20.31 -7.12 -6.34
N PRO A 293 -19.58 -7.00 -7.49
CA PRO A 293 -19.84 -7.84 -8.69
C PRO A 293 -19.61 -9.34 -8.51
N ARG A 294 -18.90 -9.76 -7.45
CA ARG A 294 -18.57 -11.17 -7.14
C ARG A 294 -18.95 -11.57 -5.71
N SER A 295 -19.97 -10.94 -5.15
CA SER A 295 -20.52 -11.22 -3.81
C SER A 295 -21.09 -12.63 -3.65
#